data_2b664d637c750f737fb4ae68400b16ed
#
_entry.id   2b664d637c750f737fb4ae68400b16ed
#
_cell.length_a   1.000
_cell.length_b   1.000
_cell.length_c   1.000
_cell.angle_alpha   90.00
_cell.angle_beta   90.00
_cell.angle_gamma   90.00
#
_symmetry.space_group_name_H-M   'P 1'
#
loop_
_entity.id
_entity.type
_entity.pdbx_description
1 polymer ?
#
loop_
_entity_poly.entity_id
_entity_poly.type
_entity_poly.pdbx_seq_one_letter_code
_entity_poly.pdbx_strand_id
1 'polypeptide(L)'
;MPPIKSQGIKTKLVPWISSIVSEHFINTWIEPFMGTGVVAYNIAPKKAILCDTNPHIINFYKAIQKKEITPALAKIFLKEEGALLSSKGEDHFYTIRERFNKEHNPLDFLFLNRSC
;
A
#
# COMPACT_ATOMS: atom_id res chain seq x y z
N MET A 1 3.26 -10.02 -2.80
CA MET A 1 1.99 -9.31 -3.07
C MET A 1 2.00 -8.00 -2.33
N PRO A 2 1.71 -6.86 -2.97
CA PRO A 2 1.71 -5.58 -2.26
C PRO A 2 0.56 -5.50 -1.24
N PRO A 3 0.72 -4.73 -0.15
CA PRO A 3 -0.29 -4.64 0.92
C PRO A 3 -1.56 -3.91 0.50
N ILE A 4 -1.49 -3.07 -0.53
CA ILE A 4 -2.62 -2.31 -1.06
C ILE A 4 -2.97 -2.73 -2.49
N LYS A 5 -4.22 -2.49 -2.86
CA LYS A 5 -4.73 -2.75 -4.22
C LYS A 5 -4.82 -1.43 -5.00
N SER A 6 -4.63 -1.47 -6.30
CA SER A 6 -4.83 -0.33 -7.19
C SER A 6 -5.26 -0.80 -8.57
N GLN A 7 -6.04 0.03 -9.26
CA GLN A 7 -6.30 -0.18 -10.67
C GLN A 7 -4.99 0.00 -11.46
N GLY A 8 -4.81 -0.78 -12.52
CA GLY A 8 -3.60 -0.73 -13.35
C GLY A 8 -2.35 -1.29 -12.65
N ILE A 9 -2.52 -2.19 -11.68
CA ILE A 9 -1.38 -2.87 -11.05
C ILE A 9 -0.51 -3.56 -12.09
N LYS A 10 0.80 -3.36 -12.01
CA LYS A 10 1.77 -3.81 -13.00
C LYS A 10 2.30 -5.24 -12.76
N THR A 11 1.55 -6.07 -12.05
CA THR A 11 1.98 -7.44 -11.70
C THR A 11 2.38 -8.26 -12.93
N LYS A 12 1.63 -8.14 -14.03
CA LYS A 12 1.91 -8.85 -15.28
C LYS A 12 3.19 -8.39 -15.98
N LEU A 13 3.65 -7.17 -15.69
CA LEU A 13 4.87 -6.61 -16.27
C LEU A 13 6.13 -6.96 -15.46
N VAL A 14 5.98 -7.42 -14.22
CA VAL A 14 7.11 -7.73 -13.33
C VAL A 14 8.09 -8.72 -13.95
N PRO A 15 7.69 -9.87 -14.55
CA PRO A 15 8.63 -10.80 -15.16
C PRO A 15 9.44 -10.17 -16.30
N TRP A 16 8.78 -9.37 -17.13
CA TRP A 16 9.43 -8.68 -18.23
C TRP A 16 10.41 -7.60 -17.75
N ILE A 17 10.00 -6.77 -16.78
CA ILE A 17 10.87 -5.75 -16.17
C ILE A 17 12.07 -6.44 -15.50
N SER A 18 11.84 -7.51 -14.76
CA SER A 18 12.93 -8.26 -14.10
C SER A 18 13.93 -8.83 -15.09
N SER A 19 13.48 -9.25 -16.28
CA SER A 19 14.36 -9.76 -17.33
C SER A 19 15.28 -8.71 -17.95
N ILE A 20 14.89 -7.43 -17.88
CA ILE A 20 15.67 -6.30 -18.41
C ILE A 20 16.67 -5.76 -17.38
N VAL A 21 16.34 -5.88 -16.08
CA VAL A 21 17.19 -5.37 -15.01
C VAL A 21 18.39 -6.31 -14.84
N SER A 22 19.60 -5.75 -14.89
CA SER A 22 20.85 -6.52 -14.68
C SER A 22 20.88 -7.11 -13.27
N GLU A 23 21.34 -8.35 -13.14
CA GLU A 23 21.59 -9.01 -11.85
C GLU A 23 22.57 -8.23 -10.96
N HIS A 24 23.44 -7.44 -11.56
CA HIS A 24 24.43 -6.59 -10.87
C HIS A 24 24.02 -5.13 -10.76
N PHE A 25 22.70 -4.84 -10.80
CA PHE A 25 22.19 -3.50 -10.64
C PHE A 25 22.57 -2.92 -9.27
N ILE A 26 23.42 -1.90 -9.26
CA ILE A 26 23.95 -1.26 -8.04
C ILE A 26 23.51 0.18 -7.86
N ASN A 27 22.89 0.78 -8.87
CA ASN A 27 22.43 2.16 -8.85
C ASN A 27 21.11 2.33 -8.09
N THR A 28 20.66 3.56 -7.96
CA THR A 28 19.37 3.86 -7.35
C THR A 28 18.23 3.54 -8.32
N TRP A 29 17.27 2.75 -7.85
CA TRP A 29 16.01 2.52 -8.55
C TRP A 29 15.09 3.73 -8.39
N ILE A 30 14.54 4.23 -9.47
CA ILE A 30 13.61 5.36 -9.43
C ILE A 30 12.30 4.96 -10.10
N GLU A 31 11.21 5.12 -9.36
CA GLU A 31 9.86 4.78 -9.81
C GLU A 31 8.93 5.98 -9.57
N PRO A 32 8.72 6.83 -10.60
CA PRO A 32 7.90 8.05 -10.47
C PRO A 32 6.43 7.78 -10.19
N PHE A 33 5.92 6.62 -10.63
CA PHE A 33 4.52 6.21 -10.51
C PHE A 33 4.46 4.83 -9.87
N MET A 34 4.79 4.74 -8.58
CA MET A 34 4.94 3.46 -7.91
C MET A 34 3.63 2.68 -7.75
N GLY A 35 2.49 3.38 -7.67
CA GLY A 35 1.20 2.77 -7.40
C GLY A 35 1.24 1.90 -6.14
N THR A 36 0.97 0.60 -6.29
CA THR A 36 1.03 -0.36 -5.17
C THR A 36 2.45 -0.72 -4.74
N GLY A 37 3.47 -0.30 -5.50
CA GLY A 37 4.86 -0.66 -5.27
C GLY A 37 5.23 -2.08 -5.75
N VAL A 38 4.36 -2.75 -6.50
CA VAL A 38 4.56 -4.15 -6.92
C VAL A 38 5.87 -4.36 -7.68
N VAL A 39 6.29 -3.40 -8.49
CA VAL A 39 7.55 -3.51 -9.26
C VAL A 39 8.75 -3.41 -8.32
N ALA A 40 8.85 -2.33 -7.54
CA ALA A 40 9.95 -2.12 -6.61
C ALA A 40 10.09 -3.26 -5.59
N TYR A 41 8.98 -3.76 -5.05
CA TYR A 41 9.01 -4.88 -4.10
C TYR A 41 9.47 -6.21 -4.72
N ASN A 42 9.22 -6.42 -6.00
CA ASN A 42 9.70 -7.63 -6.70
C ASN A 42 11.14 -7.49 -7.16
N ILE A 43 11.57 -6.32 -7.62
CA ILE A 43 12.97 -6.05 -7.98
C ILE A 43 13.86 -6.01 -6.74
N ALA A 44 13.31 -5.54 -5.63
CA ALA A 44 14.01 -5.44 -4.33
C ALA A 44 15.37 -4.74 -4.41
N PRO A 45 15.47 -3.54 -5.00
CA PRO A 45 16.73 -2.82 -5.14
C PRO A 45 17.27 -2.42 -3.77
N LYS A 46 18.60 -2.29 -3.65
CA LYS A 46 19.25 -1.82 -2.40
C LYS A 46 18.90 -0.38 -2.05
N LYS A 47 18.70 0.46 -3.07
CA LYS A 47 18.29 1.86 -2.92
C LYS A 47 17.18 2.17 -3.90
N ALA A 48 16.13 2.80 -3.42
CA ALA A 48 15.00 3.21 -4.26
C ALA A 48 14.46 4.57 -3.87
N ILE A 49 14.02 5.31 -4.89
CA ILE A 49 13.20 6.51 -4.74
C ILE A 49 11.86 6.19 -5.38
N LEU A 50 10.84 6.06 -4.54
CA LEU A 50 9.50 5.67 -4.95
C LEU A 50 8.57 6.86 -4.79
N CYS A 51 7.92 7.25 -5.88
CA CYS A 51 7.06 8.42 -5.94
C CYS A 51 5.67 8.03 -6.45
N ASP A 52 4.68 8.79 -6.05
CA ASP A 52 3.33 8.72 -6.59
C ASP A 52 2.62 10.06 -6.39
N THR A 53 1.68 10.38 -7.27
CA THR A 53 0.85 11.58 -7.14
C THR A 53 -0.23 11.43 -6.07
N ASN A 54 -0.56 10.21 -5.67
CA ASN A 54 -1.52 9.94 -4.61
C ASN A 54 -0.85 10.07 -3.23
N PRO A 55 -1.15 11.13 -2.45
CA PRO A 55 -0.51 11.35 -1.16
C PRO A 55 -0.87 10.27 -0.14
N HIS A 56 -2.00 9.61 -0.28
CA HIS A 56 -2.44 8.56 0.65
C HIS A 56 -1.60 7.28 0.51
N ILE A 57 -1.20 6.93 -0.72
CA ILE A 57 -0.24 5.85 -0.97
C ILE A 57 1.10 6.16 -0.31
N ILE A 58 1.61 7.36 -0.53
CA ILE A 58 2.90 7.78 0.02
C ILE A 58 2.86 7.83 1.56
N ASN A 59 1.81 8.37 2.14
CA ASN A 59 1.65 8.43 3.60
C ASN A 59 1.58 7.02 4.22
N PHE A 60 0.89 6.09 3.56
CA PHE A 60 0.83 4.70 3.99
C PHE A 60 2.22 4.05 4.02
N TYR A 61 3.00 4.17 2.95
CA TYR A 61 4.34 3.60 2.90
C TYR A 61 5.33 4.31 3.83
N LYS A 62 5.21 5.62 4.02
CA LYS A 62 6.00 6.33 5.03
C LYS A 62 5.69 5.86 6.45
N ALA A 63 4.44 5.60 6.78
CA ALA A 63 4.06 5.04 8.07
C ALA A 63 4.66 3.65 8.32
N ILE A 64 4.71 2.81 7.27
CA ILE A 64 5.42 1.51 7.35
C ILE A 64 6.92 1.72 7.56
N GLN A 65 7.54 2.62 6.81
CA GLN A 65 8.97 2.91 6.92
C GLN A 65 9.36 3.40 8.31
N LYS A 66 8.51 4.24 8.92
CA LYS A 66 8.70 4.75 10.29
C LYS A 66 8.30 3.76 11.39
N LYS A 67 7.82 2.58 11.01
CA LYS A 67 7.29 1.54 11.92
C LYS A 67 6.06 1.98 12.73
N GLU A 68 5.35 3.00 12.28
CA GLU A 68 4.04 3.40 12.82
C GLU A 68 2.97 2.36 12.47
N ILE A 69 3.11 1.70 11.30
CA ILE A 69 2.34 0.54 10.89
C ILE A 69 3.27 -0.66 10.80
N THR A 70 2.93 -1.71 11.54
CA THR A 70 3.60 -3.01 11.49
C THR A 70 2.60 -4.07 11.02
N PRO A 71 3.06 -5.24 10.52
CA PRO A 71 2.15 -6.33 10.16
C PRO A 71 1.21 -6.74 11.31
N ALA A 72 1.73 -6.75 12.56
CA ALA A 72 0.93 -7.07 13.75
C ALA A 72 -0.17 -6.05 14.01
N LEU A 73 0.15 -4.76 13.98
CA LEU A 73 -0.82 -3.67 14.17
C LEU A 73 -1.87 -3.66 13.05
N ALA A 74 -1.44 -3.82 11.80
CA ALA A 74 -2.35 -3.88 10.65
C ALA A 74 -3.33 -5.06 10.78
N LYS A 75 -2.84 -6.22 11.21
CA LYS A 75 -3.67 -7.43 11.41
C LYS A 75 -4.72 -7.23 12.49
N ILE A 76 -4.34 -6.66 13.64
CA ILE A 76 -5.25 -6.36 14.74
C ILE A 76 -6.33 -5.37 14.27
N PHE A 77 -5.91 -4.26 13.66
CA PHE A 77 -6.81 -3.23 13.18
C PHE A 77 -7.82 -3.77 12.16
N LEU A 78 -7.36 -4.51 11.16
CA LEU A 78 -8.23 -5.10 10.13
C LEU A 78 -9.19 -6.13 10.71
N LYS A 79 -8.77 -6.87 11.73
CA LYS A 79 -9.64 -7.85 12.43
C LYS A 79 -10.76 -7.14 13.20
N GLU A 80 -10.43 -6.11 13.97
CA GLU A 80 -11.39 -5.34 14.76
C GLU A 80 -12.39 -4.59 13.87
N GLU A 81 -11.90 -3.83 12.89
CA GLU A 81 -12.74 -3.08 11.97
C GLU A 81 -13.54 -4.01 11.03
N GLY A 82 -12.99 -5.14 10.64
CA GLY A 82 -13.69 -6.16 9.85
C GLY A 82 -14.84 -6.82 10.62
N ALA A 83 -14.67 -7.05 11.92
CA ALA A 83 -15.74 -7.55 12.79
C ALA A 83 -16.89 -6.53 12.90
N LEU A 84 -16.57 -5.24 13.05
CA LEU A 84 -17.56 -4.15 13.04
C LEU A 84 -18.26 -4.02 11.68
N LEU A 85 -17.54 -4.17 10.59
CA LEU A 85 -18.12 -4.18 9.24
C LEU A 85 -19.11 -5.34 9.08
N SER A 86 -18.78 -6.54 9.57
CA SER A 86 -19.66 -7.70 9.52
C SER A 86 -20.93 -7.52 10.33
N SER A 87 -20.85 -6.82 11.48
CA SER A 87 -22.02 -6.61 12.37
C SER A 87 -22.87 -5.41 11.99
N LYS A 88 -22.27 -4.33 11.52
CA LYS A 88 -22.93 -3.04 11.19
C LYS A 88 -23.17 -2.82 9.71
N GLY A 89 -22.51 -3.60 8.82
CA GLY A 89 -22.64 -3.47 7.39
C GLY A 89 -22.06 -2.17 6.84
N GLU A 90 -22.68 -1.66 5.77
CA GLU A 90 -22.23 -0.47 5.07
C GLU A 90 -22.06 0.78 5.95
N ASP A 91 -22.86 0.90 7.00
CA ASP A 91 -22.77 2.05 7.91
C ASP A 91 -21.38 2.17 8.52
N HIS A 92 -20.76 1.06 8.87
CA HIS A 92 -19.41 1.06 9.40
C HIS A 92 -18.37 1.46 8.34
N PHE A 93 -18.53 0.99 7.11
CA PHE A 93 -17.67 1.42 5.99
C PHE A 93 -17.73 2.94 5.80
N TYR A 94 -18.92 3.53 5.80
CA TYR A 94 -19.08 4.98 5.68
C TYR A 94 -18.50 5.74 6.88
N THR A 95 -18.62 5.20 8.08
CA THR A 95 -18.00 5.76 9.29
C THR A 95 -16.48 5.85 9.14
N ILE A 96 -15.83 4.78 8.70
CA ILE A 96 -14.38 4.77 8.46
C ILE A 96 -14.01 5.74 7.33
N ARG A 97 -14.81 5.79 6.26
CA ARG A 97 -14.57 6.71 5.15
C ARG A 97 -14.63 8.18 5.58
N GLU A 98 -15.59 8.55 6.39
CA GLU A 98 -15.68 9.92 6.94
C GLU A 98 -14.50 10.24 7.86
N ARG A 99 -14.12 9.32 8.72
CA ARG A 99 -12.94 9.48 9.59
C ARG A 99 -11.68 9.65 8.75
N PHE A 100 -11.47 8.82 7.74
CA PHE A 100 -10.34 8.96 6.82
C PHE A 100 -10.34 10.30 6.09
N ASN A 101 -11.48 10.76 5.60
CA ASN A 101 -11.57 12.06 4.91
C ASN A 101 -11.19 13.24 5.80
N LYS A 102 -11.38 13.12 7.10
CA LYS A 102 -11.00 14.16 8.08
C LYS A 102 -9.56 14.05 8.56
N GLU A 103 -9.11 12.84 8.87
CA GLU A 103 -7.87 12.61 9.60
C GLU A 103 -6.76 12.04 8.72
N HIS A 104 -7.09 11.47 7.54
CA HIS A 104 -6.15 10.84 6.61
C HIS A 104 -5.28 9.74 7.23
N ASN A 105 -5.83 9.00 8.20
CA ASN A 105 -5.11 7.94 8.91
C ASN A 105 -4.74 6.80 7.95
N PRO A 106 -3.45 6.39 7.89
CA PRO A 106 -2.99 5.34 6.99
C PRO A 106 -3.63 3.96 7.24
N LEU A 107 -4.02 3.64 8.46
CA LEU A 107 -4.73 2.38 8.75
C LEU A 107 -6.16 2.40 8.22
N ASP A 108 -6.85 3.54 8.30
CA ASP A 108 -8.16 3.70 7.66
C ASP A 108 -8.06 3.58 6.15
N PHE A 109 -7.02 4.14 5.55
CA PHE A 109 -6.72 3.96 4.13
C PHE A 109 -6.56 2.47 3.76
N LEU A 110 -5.80 1.73 4.54
CA LEU A 110 -5.62 0.29 4.35
C LEU A 110 -6.95 -0.46 4.44
N PHE A 111 -7.76 -0.16 5.46
CA PHE A 111 -9.07 -0.79 5.64
C PHE A 111 -9.99 -0.53 4.45
N LEU A 112 -10.16 0.73 4.04
CA LEU A 112 -10.99 1.11 2.90
C LEU A 112 -10.51 0.45 1.61
N ASN A 113 -9.20 0.41 1.40
CA ASN A 113 -8.59 -0.23 0.25
C ASN A 113 -8.86 -1.75 0.19
N ARG A 114 -8.98 -2.40 1.34
CA ARG A 114 -9.22 -3.85 1.44
C ARG A 114 -10.71 -4.22 1.44
N SER A 115 -11.56 -3.27 1.81
CA SER A 115 -13.01 -3.49 1.94
C SER A 115 -13.79 -3.21 0.64
N CYS A 116 -13.13 -2.68 -0.36
CA CYS A 116 -13.74 -2.45 -1.69
C CYS A 116 -13.54 -3.64 -2.62
#